data_9af8c4046e25769e8bafc3ef337d9d6c
#
_entry.id   9af8c4046e25769e8bafc3ef337d9d6c
#
_cell.length_a   1.000
_cell.length_b   1.000
_cell.length_c   1.000
_cell.angle_alpha   90.00
_cell.angle_beta   90.00
_cell.angle_gamma   90.00
#
_symmetry.space_group_name_H-M   'P 1'
#
loop_
_entity.id
_entity.type
_entity.pdbx_description
1 polymer ?
#
loop_
_entity_poly.entity_id
_entity_poly.type
_entity_poly.pdbx_seq_one_letter_code
_entity_poly.pdbx_strand_id
1 'polypeptide(L)'
;MDAIKAAVGDETEVVYEQYPSADTLARQDFSFAIVAVGEEPYVESLGDNSMLVIPLNGADIISSVADSIPTLVIMVSGRPLLLEPLLLDKIDALIAAWLPGSEGGGIADVVFGDYDFKGRLPVTWFKQVEQPPLHIGIDSCDSLFPLGFGLTCNKERSLD
;
A
#
# COMPACT_ATOMS: atom_id res chain seq x y z
N MET A 1 -4.79 -8.31 -10.60
CA MET A 1 -4.94 -9.77 -10.35
C MET A 1 -4.13 -10.60 -11.32
N ASP A 2 -4.32 -10.45 -12.64
CA ASP A 2 -3.66 -11.28 -13.64
C ASP A 2 -2.13 -11.19 -13.59
N ALA A 3 -1.57 -10.01 -13.36
CA ALA A 3 -0.13 -9.82 -13.20
C ALA A 3 0.44 -10.57 -11.98
N ILE A 4 -0.30 -10.60 -10.85
CA ILE A 4 0.11 -11.37 -9.67
C ILE A 4 0.12 -12.86 -9.98
N LYS A 5 -0.95 -13.37 -10.62
CA LYS A 5 -1.02 -14.77 -11.03
C LYS A 5 0.11 -15.16 -11.97
N ALA A 6 0.41 -14.28 -12.94
CA ALA A 6 1.52 -14.51 -13.86
C ALA A 6 2.88 -14.55 -13.15
N ALA A 7 3.09 -13.68 -12.16
CA ALA A 7 4.35 -13.61 -11.42
C ALA A 7 4.59 -14.82 -10.49
N VAL A 8 3.52 -15.35 -9.85
CA VAL A 8 3.69 -16.49 -8.93
C VAL A 8 3.62 -17.86 -9.63
N GLY A 9 3.15 -17.92 -10.87
CA GLY A 9 3.04 -19.15 -11.66
C GLY A 9 1.91 -20.09 -11.21
N ASP A 10 1.78 -21.21 -11.94
CA ASP A 10 0.66 -22.15 -11.80
C ASP A 10 0.74 -23.02 -10.53
N GLU A 11 1.89 -23.10 -9.89
CA GLU A 11 2.10 -23.90 -8.67
C GLU A 11 1.60 -23.19 -7.40
N THR A 12 1.29 -21.90 -7.50
CA THR A 12 0.83 -21.08 -6.36
C THR A 12 -0.68 -20.82 -6.46
N GLU A 13 -1.42 -21.25 -5.46
CA GLU A 13 -2.84 -20.90 -5.35
C GLU A 13 -3.00 -19.40 -5.04
N VAL A 14 -3.76 -18.68 -5.86
CA VAL A 14 -4.11 -17.29 -5.65
C VAL A 14 -5.60 -17.17 -5.41
N VAL A 15 -5.99 -16.91 -4.17
CA VAL A 15 -7.38 -16.67 -3.76
C VAL A 15 -7.65 -15.16 -3.85
N TYR A 16 -8.75 -14.76 -4.45
CA TYR A 16 -9.19 -13.38 -4.52
C TYR A 16 -10.55 -13.19 -3.88
N GLU A 17 -10.62 -12.29 -2.93
CA GLU A 17 -11.87 -11.83 -2.33
C GLU A 17 -11.82 -10.31 -2.17
N GLN A 18 -12.91 -9.65 -2.55
CA GLN A 18 -13.02 -8.20 -2.33
C GLN A 18 -13.23 -7.86 -0.85
N TYR A 19 -13.99 -8.70 -0.17
CA TYR A 19 -14.25 -8.63 1.27
C TYR A 19 -14.02 -10.03 1.85
N PRO A 20 -12.83 -10.31 2.41
CA PRO A 20 -12.49 -11.63 2.89
C PRO A 20 -13.42 -12.07 4.02
N SER A 21 -13.92 -13.31 3.91
CA SER A 21 -14.79 -13.91 4.93
C SER A 21 -13.98 -14.32 6.16
N ALA A 22 -14.66 -14.46 7.30
CA ALA A 22 -14.02 -15.00 8.50
C ALA A 22 -13.46 -16.42 8.28
N ASP A 23 -14.13 -17.23 7.46
CA ASP A 23 -13.67 -18.59 7.13
C ASP A 23 -12.39 -18.53 6.28
N THR A 24 -12.30 -17.59 5.34
CA THR A 24 -11.08 -17.38 4.54
C THR A 24 -9.93 -16.94 5.43
N LEU A 25 -10.15 -15.96 6.32
CA LEU A 25 -9.13 -15.47 7.24
C LEU A 25 -8.69 -16.52 8.27
N ALA A 26 -9.57 -17.46 8.61
CA ALA A 26 -9.25 -18.57 9.52
C ALA A 26 -8.35 -19.64 8.88
N ARG A 27 -8.18 -19.66 7.56
CA ARG A 27 -7.22 -20.55 6.90
C ARG A 27 -5.79 -20.19 7.33
N GLN A 28 -4.99 -21.20 7.62
CA GLN A 28 -3.59 -21.02 8.04
C GLN A 28 -2.57 -21.43 6.97
N ASP A 29 -3.03 -21.54 5.72
CA ASP A 29 -2.24 -22.00 4.58
C ASP A 29 -1.79 -20.88 3.65
N PHE A 30 -2.13 -19.62 3.95
CA PHE A 30 -1.65 -18.47 3.20
C PHE A 30 -0.22 -18.09 3.62
N SER A 31 0.68 -17.94 2.66
CA SER A 31 2.03 -17.43 2.92
C SER A 31 2.03 -15.93 3.21
N PHE A 32 1.22 -15.17 2.46
CA PHE A 32 1.00 -13.73 2.65
C PHE A 32 -0.27 -13.27 1.94
N ALA A 33 -0.72 -12.09 2.27
CA ALA A 33 -1.81 -11.40 1.63
C ALA A 33 -1.35 -10.10 0.97
N ILE A 34 -1.94 -9.78 -0.17
CA ILE A 34 -1.81 -8.47 -0.82
C ILE A 34 -3.16 -7.77 -0.73
N VAL A 35 -3.23 -6.70 0.04
CA VAL A 35 -4.44 -5.89 0.20
C VAL A 35 -4.30 -4.63 -0.63
N ALA A 36 -5.02 -4.56 -1.75
CA ALA A 36 -5.06 -3.38 -2.60
C ALA A 36 -6.25 -2.49 -2.20
N VAL A 37 -5.96 -1.29 -1.75
CA VAL A 37 -6.93 -0.27 -1.37
C VAL A 37 -6.66 1.03 -2.10
N GLY A 38 -7.67 1.88 -2.26
CA GLY A 38 -7.46 3.15 -2.93
C GLY A 38 -8.72 3.99 -3.04
N GLU A 39 -8.56 5.16 -3.62
CA GLU A 39 -9.64 6.08 -3.91
C GLU A 39 -10.35 5.71 -5.21
N GLU A 40 -11.64 6.04 -5.28
CA GLU A 40 -12.37 6.03 -6.55
C GLU A 40 -11.79 7.06 -7.52
N PRO A 41 -11.95 6.87 -8.84
CA PRO A 41 -11.50 7.86 -9.82
C PRO A 41 -12.12 9.23 -9.58
N TYR A 42 -11.29 10.26 -9.53
CA TYR A 42 -11.72 11.66 -9.39
C TYR A 42 -10.87 12.57 -10.28
N VAL A 43 -11.42 13.72 -10.62
CA VAL A 43 -10.73 14.79 -11.35
C VAL A 43 -11.04 16.14 -10.72
N GLU A 44 -10.05 17.00 -10.66
CA GLU A 44 -10.13 18.40 -10.24
C GLU A 44 -10.96 18.61 -8.95
N SER A 45 -11.83 19.63 -8.93
CA SER A 45 -12.61 20.00 -7.75
C SER A 45 -13.56 18.92 -7.25
N LEU A 46 -13.97 17.97 -8.08
CA LEU A 46 -14.75 16.80 -7.65
C LEU A 46 -13.96 15.86 -6.75
N GLY A 47 -12.65 15.97 -6.80
CA GLY A 47 -11.73 15.21 -5.95
C GLY A 47 -11.38 15.93 -4.65
N ASP A 48 -11.84 17.17 -4.44
CA ASP A 48 -11.56 17.91 -3.21
C ASP A 48 -12.20 17.19 -2.02
N ASN A 49 -11.38 16.79 -1.06
CA ASN A 49 -11.80 16.06 0.12
C ASN A 49 -10.92 16.43 1.31
N SER A 50 -11.53 16.90 2.38
CA SER A 50 -10.85 17.18 3.64
C SER A 50 -10.69 15.95 4.53
N MET A 51 -11.46 14.88 4.28
CA MET A 51 -11.36 13.63 5.01
C MET A 51 -10.48 12.66 4.20
N LEU A 52 -9.17 12.79 4.34
CA LEU A 52 -8.18 12.01 3.60
C LEU A 52 -7.98 10.61 4.20
N VAL A 53 -9.09 9.90 4.43
CA VAL A 53 -9.08 8.53 4.98
C VAL A 53 -9.14 7.48 3.87
N ILE A 54 -8.70 6.26 4.14
CA ILE A 54 -8.83 5.14 3.21
C ILE A 54 -10.32 4.82 3.04
N PRO A 55 -10.88 4.94 1.82
CA PRO A 55 -12.31 4.74 1.61
C PRO A 55 -12.72 3.27 1.66
N LEU A 56 -14.03 3.01 1.54
CA LEU A 56 -14.63 1.67 1.41
C LEU A 56 -14.26 0.70 2.54
N ASN A 57 -14.14 1.21 3.76
CA ASN A 57 -13.71 0.45 4.94
C ASN A 57 -12.32 -0.21 4.76
N GLY A 58 -11.47 0.38 3.91
CA GLY A 58 -10.17 -0.18 3.58
C GLY A 58 -9.26 -0.38 4.79
N ALA A 59 -9.30 0.52 5.78
CA ALA A 59 -8.53 0.37 7.02
C ALA A 59 -8.98 -0.85 7.83
N ASP A 60 -10.29 -1.11 7.93
CA ASP A 60 -10.85 -2.27 8.64
C ASP A 60 -10.48 -3.58 7.91
N ILE A 61 -10.52 -3.58 6.58
CA ILE A 61 -10.13 -4.73 5.75
C ILE A 61 -8.64 -5.03 5.97
N ILE A 62 -7.78 -4.02 5.87
CA ILE A 62 -6.33 -4.19 6.12
C ILE A 62 -6.10 -4.77 7.52
N SER A 63 -6.73 -4.18 8.55
CA SER A 63 -6.57 -4.61 9.93
C SER A 63 -7.01 -6.07 10.11
N SER A 64 -8.17 -6.45 9.57
CA SER A 64 -8.71 -7.81 9.69
C SER A 64 -7.83 -8.86 9.02
N VAL A 65 -7.26 -8.53 7.86
CA VAL A 65 -6.35 -9.43 7.14
C VAL A 65 -5.02 -9.53 7.88
N ALA A 66 -4.44 -8.41 8.29
CA ALA A 66 -3.15 -8.34 8.95
C ALA A 66 -3.14 -8.97 10.35
N ASP A 67 -4.28 -9.07 11.01
CA ASP A 67 -4.40 -9.81 12.28
C ASP A 67 -4.17 -11.32 12.13
N SER A 68 -4.26 -11.85 10.88
CA SER A 68 -4.22 -13.30 10.63
C SER A 68 -3.13 -13.73 9.64
N ILE A 69 -2.73 -12.87 8.72
CA ILE A 69 -1.88 -13.22 7.57
C ILE A 69 -0.82 -12.13 7.39
N PRO A 70 0.48 -12.45 7.17
CA PRO A 70 1.47 -11.47 6.79
C PRO A 70 0.98 -10.64 5.60
N THR A 71 0.97 -9.31 5.74
CA THR A 71 0.21 -8.45 4.83
C THR A 71 1.05 -7.36 4.19
N LEU A 72 1.04 -7.34 2.86
CA LEU A 72 1.49 -6.24 2.02
C LEU A 72 0.29 -5.38 1.61
N VAL A 73 0.35 -4.08 1.89
CA VAL A 73 -0.67 -3.12 1.44
C VAL A 73 -0.19 -2.38 0.20
N ILE A 74 -1.02 -2.35 -0.83
CA ILE A 74 -0.83 -1.54 -2.04
C ILE A 74 -1.89 -0.44 -2.03
N MET A 75 -1.45 0.81 -1.89
CA MET A 75 -2.33 1.97 -1.90
C MET A 75 -2.36 2.62 -3.27
N VAL A 76 -3.53 2.68 -3.88
CA VAL A 76 -3.79 3.31 -5.17
C VAL A 76 -4.55 4.61 -4.94
N SER A 77 -3.84 5.74 -4.93
CA SER A 77 -4.43 7.06 -4.67
C SER A 77 -3.60 8.15 -5.33
N GLY A 78 -4.21 9.28 -5.66
CA GLY A 78 -3.51 10.43 -6.23
C GLY A 78 -2.82 11.31 -5.18
N ARG A 79 -2.95 10.97 -3.89
CA ARG A 79 -2.47 11.77 -2.75
C ARG A 79 -2.21 10.88 -1.53
N PRO A 80 -1.47 11.38 -0.51
CA PRO A 80 -1.39 10.73 0.78
C PRO A 80 -2.77 10.59 1.43
N LEU A 81 -3.04 9.43 2.02
CA LEU A 81 -4.21 9.17 2.85
C LEU A 81 -3.78 8.95 4.30
N LEU A 82 -4.69 9.16 5.23
CA LEU A 82 -4.44 8.93 6.65
C LEU A 82 -4.09 7.45 6.88
N LEU A 83 -2.94 7.23 7.49
CA LEU A 83 -2.45 5.93 7.94
C LEU A 83 -2.30 6.00 9.45
N GLU A 84 -3.23 5.41 10.17
CA GLU A 84 -3.14 5.36 11.61
C GLU A 84 -1.91 4.53 12.05
N PRO A 85 -1.16 4.96 13.08
CA PRO A 85 0.02 4.23 13.55
C PRO A 85 -0.27 2.76 13.87
N LEU A 86 -1.40 2.46 14.50
CA LEU A 86 -1.82 1.10 14.82
C LEU A 86 -2.04 0.22 13.58
N LEU A 87 -2.43 0.83 12.45
CA LEU A 87 -2.58 0.11 11.19
C LEU A 87 -1.21 -0.22 10.59
N LEU A 88 -0.28 0.75 10.66
CA LEU A 88 1.09 0.55 10.19
C LEU A 88 1.85 -0.51 10.98
N ASP A 89 1.59 -0.59 12.29
CA ASP A 89 2.22 -1.61 13.16
C ASP A 89 1.74 -3.04 12.86
N LYS A 90 0.60 -3.20 12.18
CA LYS A 90 0.02 -4.50 11.84
C LYS A 90 0.52 -5.06 10.51
N ILE A 91 0.89 -4.20 9.58
CA ILE A 91 1.26 -4.61 8.22
C ILE A 91 2.76 -4.79 8.07
N ASP A 92 3.18 -5.71 7.21
CA ASP A 92 4.60 -5.99 6.97
C ASP A 92 5.22 -5.03 5.96
N ALA A 93 4.43 -4.55 4.99
CA ALA A 93 4.89 -3.59 4.00
C ALA A 93 3.77 -2.72 3.44
N LEU A 94 4.14 -1.50 3.02
CA LEU A 94 3.26 -0.54 2.35
C LEU A 94 3.89 -0.04 1.06
N ILE A 95 3.12 -0.08 -0.02
CA ILE A 95 3.49 0.47 -1.32
C ILE A 95 2.52 1.59 -1.68
N ALA A 96 3.03 2.80 -1.88
CA ALA A 96 2.29 3.90 -2.49
C ALA A 96 2.41 3.75 -4.01
N ALA A 97 1.40 3.15 -4.63
CA ALA A 97 1.40 2.87 -6.07
C ALA A 97 0.93 4.07 -6.91
N TRP A 98 0.47 5.13 -6.28
CA TRP A 98 -0.13 6.29 -6.92
C TRP A 98 -1.26 5.87 -7.87
N LEU A 99 -1.25 6.35 -9.11
CA LEU A 99 -2.27 6.10 -10.13
C LEU A 99 -1.64 5.32 -11.30
N PRO A 100 -1.50 3.99 -11.20
CA PRO A 100 -0.81 3.18 -12.20
C PRO A 100 -1.59 3.05 -13.51
N GLY A 101 -2.88 3.39 -13.53
CA GLY A 101 -3.73 3.26 -14.71
C GLY A 101 -3.75 1.83 -15.24
N SER A 102 -3.46 1.65 -16.54
CA SER A 102 -3.37 0.33 -17.21
C SER A 102 -2.10 -0.45 -16.86
N GLU A 103 -1.10 0.20 -16.26
CA GLU A 103 0.24 -0.36 -16.03
C GLU A 103 0.39 -1.06 -14.68
N GLY A 104 -0.70 -1.61 -14.14
CA GLY A 104 -0.70 -2.37 -12.88
C GLY A 104 0.28 -3.56 -12.86
N GLY A 105 0.72 -4.04 -14.03
CA GLY A 105 1.78 -5.05 -14.16
C GLY A 105 3.09 -4.63 -13.51
N GLY A 106 3.49 -3.36 -13.67
CA GLY A 106 4.70 -2.83 -13.08
C GLY A 106 4.72 -2.87 -11.54
N ILE A 107 3.56 -2.91 -10.88
CA ILE A 107 3.48 -3.14 -9.43
C ILE A 107 3.90 -4.58 -9.11
N ALA A 108 3.42 -5.56 -9.87
CA ALA A 108 3.82 -6.95 -9.68
C ALA A 108 5.33 -7.13 -9.90
N ASP A 109 5.89 -6.50 -10.94
CA ASP A 109 7.32 -6.58 -11.25
C ASP A 109 8.21 -6.15 -10.07
N VAL A 110 7.83 -5.07 -9.35
CA VAL A 110 8.59 -4.63 -8.18
C VAL A 110 8.28 -5.45 -6.92
N VAL A 111 7.04 -5.91 -6.75
CA VAL A 111 6.64 -6.75 -5.61
C VAL A 111 7.38 -8.10 -5.64
N PHE A 112 7.48 -8.71 -6.82
CA PHE A 112 8.11 -10.02 -6.99
C PHE A 112 9.61 -9.94 -7.33
N GLY A 113 10.17 -8.73 -7.43
CA GLY A 113 11.62 -8.49 -7.47
C GLY A 113 12.25 -8.50 -8.85
N ASP A 114 11.47 -8.41 -9.92
CA ASP A 114 11.99 -8.20 -11.28
C ASP A 114 12.66 -6.84 -11.42
N TYR A 115 12.15 -5.85 -10.66
CA TYR A 115 12.73 -4.52 -10.54
C TYR A 115 12.83 -4.07 -9.08
N ASP A 116 13.87 -3.29 -8.76
CA ASP A 116 14.02 -2.70 -7.43
C ASP A 116 13.11 -1.49 -7.23
N PHE A 117 12.67 -1.28 -6.00
CA PHE A 117 12.02 -0.04 -5.59
C PHE A 117 12.99 1.14 -5.67
N LYS A 118 12.70 2.13 -6.51
CA LYS A 118 13.50 3.36 -6.68
C LYS A 118 12.70 4.62 -6.43
N GLY A 119 11.38 4.49 -6.30
CA GLY A 119 10.48 5.60 -6.08
C GLY A 119 10.79 6.33 -4.78
N ARG A 120 10.56 7.65 -4.79
CA ARG A 120 10.64 8.52 -3.62
C ARG A 120 9.36 9.31 -3.53
N LEU A 121 8.89 9.56 -2.30
CA LEU A 121 7.68 10.35 -2.11
C LEU A 121 7.86 11.75 -2.70
N PRO A 122 6.97 12.17 -3.60
CA PRO A 122 7.00 13.51 -4.20
C PRO A 122 6.43 14.59 -3.28
N VAL A 123 5.85 14.19 -2.16
CA VAL A 123 5.23 15.04 -1.16
C VAL A 123 5.50 14.48 0.25
N THR A 124 5.41 15.35 1.26
CA THR A 124 5.40 14.92 2.65
C THR A 124 4.10 14.18 2.98
N TRP A 125 4.19 13.03 3.64
CA TRP A 125 3.02 12.27 4.11
C TRP A 125 2.68 12.68 5.54
N PHE A 126 1.46 13.15 5.77
CA PHE A 126 1.00 13.62 7.07
C PHE A 126 0.66 12.45 8.03
N LYS A 127 0.69 12.72 9.33
CA LYS A 127 0.23 11.81 10.38
C LYS A 127 -1.24 12.01 10.76
N GLN A 128 -1.71 13.25 10.63
CA GLN A 128 -3.05 13.66 11.06
C GLN A 128 -3.69 14.52 9.97
N VAL A 129 -4.99 14.40 9.80
CA VAL A 129 -5.74 15.12 8.74
C VAL A 129 -5.76 16.63 8.91
N GLU A 130 -5.45 17.14 10.10
CA GLU A 130 -5.37 18.57 10.41
C GLU A 130 -4.03 19.20 9.98
N GLN A 131 -3.02 18.40 9.65
CA GLN A 131 -1.70 18.90 9.26
C GLN A 131 -1.64 19.57 7.88
N PRO A 132 -2.34 19.10 6.83
CA PRO A 132 -2.35 19.79 5.55
C PRO A 132 -2.96 21.21 5.61
N PRO A 133 -2.45 22.17 4.82
CA PRO A 133 -1.37 22.01 3.82
C PRO A 133 0.03 21.98 4.44
N LEU A 134 0.82 20.98 4.07
CA LEU A 134 2.22 20.86 4.49
C LEU A 134 3.13 21.67 3.56
N HIS A 135 3.89 22.59 4.12
CA HIS A 135 4.83 23.44 3.37
C HIS A 135 6.25 22.89 3.42
N ILE A 136 6.95 22.97 2.29
CA ILE A 136 8.35 22.54 2.21
C ILE A 136 9.20 23.31 3.21
N GLY A 137 9.85 22.61 4.12
CA GLY A 137 10.83 23.15 5.05
C GLY A 137 10.30 23.59 6.43
N ILE A 138 8.99 23.61 6.67
CA ILE A 138 8.42 24.03 7.96
C ILE A 138 7.88 22.81 8.75
N ASP A 139 7.29 21.83 8.08
CA ASP A 139 6.49 20.78 8.72
C ASP A 139 7.13 19.38 8.66
N SER A 140 8.41 19.28 8.28
CA SER A 140 9.09 17.99 8.10
C SER A 140 9.39 17.25 9.41
N CYS A 141 9.34 17.95 10.56
CA CYS A 141 9.75 17.36 11.84
C CYS A 141 8.71 16.42 12.46
N ASP A 142 7.45 16.51 12.04
CA ASP A 142 6.36 15.67 12.57
C ASP A 142 5.52 15.03 11.46
N SER A 143 6.13 14.72 10.33
CA SER A 143 5.48 13.96 9.26
C SER A 143 5.52 12.45 9.53
N LEU A 144 4.56 11.71 8.94
CA LEU A 144 4.63 10.25 8.93
C LEU A 144 5.82 9.79 8.08
N PHE A 145 5.92 10.31 6.85
CA PHE A 145 7.07 10.14 5.99
C PHE A 145 7.45 11.48 5.35
N PRO A 146 8.74 11.87 5.38
CA PRO A 146 9.17 13.13 4.79
C PRO A 146 9.17 13.07 3.25
N LEU A 147 9.15 14.26 2.61
CA LEU A 147 9.43 14.40 1.19
C LEU A 147 10.74 13.67 0.82
N GLY A 148 10.73 12.91 -0.27
CA GLY A 148 11.88 12.14 -0.73
C GLY A 148 12.10 10.81 0.00
N PHE A 149 11.25 10.46 0.97
CA PHE A 149 11.30 9.14 1.62
C PHE A 149 11.04 8.02 0.61
N GLY A 150 11.71 6.89 0.81
CA GLY A 150 11.49 5.65 0.07
C GLY A 150 12.51 4.60 0.46
N LEU A 151 12.07 3.37 0.50
CA LEU A 151 12.91 2.22 0.76
C LEU A 151 13.40 1.60 -0.55
N THR A 152 14.50 0.88 -0.49
CA THR A 152 15.04 0.08 -1.60
C THR A 152 15.35 -1.30 -1.04
N CYS A 153 15.21 -2.34 -1.87
CA CYS A 153 15.70 -3.65 -1.51
C CYS A 153 17.22 -3.64 -1.61
N ASN A 154 17.92 -3.65 -0.47
CA ASN A 154 19.37 -3.87 -0.48
C ASN A 154 19.62 -5.32 -0.90
N LYS A 155 20.02 -5.52 -2.15
CA LYS A 155 20.58 -6.80 -2.61
C LYS A 155 22.03 -6.96 -2.13
N GLU A 156 22.27 -6.88 -0.83
CA GLU A 156 23.42 -7.56 -0.23
C GLU A 156 22.98 -8.95 0.23
N ARG A 157 22.66 -9.82 -0.73
CA ARG A 157 22.83 -11.23 -0.48
C ARG A 157 24.31 -11.51 -0.69
N SER A 158 25.07 -11.56 0.40
CA SER A 158 26.32 -12.29 0.45
C SER A 158 26.06 -13.71 -0.05
N LEU A 159 26.62 -14.03 -1.18
CA LEU A 159 26.82 -15.41 -1.60
C LEU A 159 27.94 -15.96 -0.71
N ASP A 160 27.57 -16.69 0.33
CA ASP A 160 28.41 -17.68 1.00
C ASP A 160 27.89 -19.07 0.65
#